data_e414c2b509f64566475acb3ea0124210
#
_entry.id   e414c2b509f64566475acb3ea0124210
#
_cell.length_a   1.000
_cell.length_b   1.000
_cell.length_c   1.000
_cell.angle_alpha   90.00
_cell.angle_beta   90.00
_cell.angle_gamma   90.00
#
_symmetry.space_group_name_H-M   'P 1'
#
loop_
_entity.id
_entity.type
_entity.pdbx_description
1 polymer ?
#
loop_
_entity_poly.entity_id
_entity_poly.type
_entity_poly.pdbx_seq_one_letter_code
_entity_poly.pdbx_strand_id
1 'polypeptide(L)'
;MGLLTVANVTSPLLAEGRARCEQAERGIEELRKYADSLLVINNESIREMYGKLSIKKAFGKADDILAAATKGIAEIITVKEAFIRVDFADLERVMRGSGRAHMGVASADGEDRAREAARRSLCSPLLNRSLISGAKKILLNVAASSIDDISYEEGMEVLNYIQDYASYKDENGVEHNADI
;
A
#
# COMPACT_ATOMS: atom_id res chain seq x y z
N MET A 1 10.31 12.45 -22.09
CA MET A 1 9.39 11.83 -21.15
C MET A 1 9.86 10.40 -20.90
N GLY A 2 10.25 10.05 -19.68
CA GLY A 2 10.60 8.68 -19.31
C GLY A 2 9.36 7.88 -18.90
N LEU A 3 9.42 6.55 -19.02
CA LEU A 3 8.37 5.67 -18.51
C LEU A 3 8.35 5.73 -16.98
N LEU A 4 7.15 5.71 -16.39
CA LEU A 4 7.00 5.49 -14.95
C LEU A 4 7.31 4.03 -14.65
N THR A 5 8.33 3.79 -13.85
CA THR A 5 8.77 2.44 -13.50
C THR A 5 8.44 2.12 -12.05
N VAL A 6 7.56 1.15 -11.86
CA VAL A 6 7.16 0.67 -10.54
C VAL A 6 7.65 -0.77 -10.37
N ALA A 7 8.38 -1.04 -9.31
CA ALA A 7 8.87 -2.37 -8.99
C ALA A 7 8.18 -2.93 -7.75
N ASN A 8 7.66 -4.15 -7.84
CA ASN A 8 7.09 -4.90 -6.73
C ASN A 8 7.95 -6.12 -6.46
N VAL A 9 8.49 -6.22 -5.26
CA VAL A 9 9.37 -7.32 -4.87
C VAL A 9 9.04 -7.84 -3.47
N THR A 10 9.46 -9.06 -3.18
CA THR A 10 9.36 -9.63 -1.84
C THR A 10 10.73 -9.70 -1.19
N SER A 11 10.81 -9.48 0.13
CA SER A 11 12.01 -9.79 0.91
C SER A 11 11.91 -11.20 1.49
N PRO A 12 13.04 -11.93 1.60
CA PRO A 12 13.03 -13.29 2.14
C PRO A 12 12.66 -13.31 3.62
N LEU A 13 12.29 -14.50 4.11
CA LEU A 13 12.15 -14.77 5.54
C LEU A 13 13.53 -14.76 6.22
N LEU A 14 13.60 -14.30 7.46
CA LEU A 14 14.81 -14.40 8.28
C LEU A 14 15.30 -15.84 8.43
N ALA A 15 14.37 -16.80 8.46
CA ALA A 15 14.64 -18.23 8.52
C ALA A 15 15.36 -18.79 7.28
N GLU A 16 15.37 -18.09 6.15
CA GLU A 16 16.08 -18.49 4.92
C GLU A 16 17.59 -18.27 5.01
N GLY A 17 18.04 -17.59 6.06
CA GLY A 17 19.44 -17.39 6.38
C GLY A 17 19.99 -16.02 6.01
N ARG A 18 21.02 -15.60 6.75
CA ARG A 18 21.62 -14.27 6.66
C ARG A 18 22.13 -13.92 5.26
N ALA A 19 22.81 -14.84 4.61
CA ALA A 19 23.39 -14.60 3.29
C ALA A 19 22.32 -14.26 2.24
N ARG A 20 21.14 -14.91 2.33
CA ARG A 20 20.01 -14.65 1.43
C ARG A 20 19.36 -13.30 1.71
N CYS A 21 19.21 -12.94 2.98
CA CYS A 21 18.70 -11.63 3.37
C CYS A 21 19.63 -10.50 2.89
N GLU A 22 20.94 -10.62 3.11
CA GLU A 22 21.92 -9.65 2.65
C GLU A 22 21.97 -9.51 1.11
N GLN A 23 21.79 -10.63 0.39
CA GLN A 23 21.71 -10.62 -1.07
C GLN A 23 20.45 -9.86 -1.53
N ALA A 24 19.31 -10.12 -0.89
CA ALA A 24 18.05 -9.44 -1.19
C ALA A 24 18.13 -7.95 -0.91
N GLU A 25 18.69 -7.55 0.23
CA GLU A 25 18.89 -6.14 0.57
C GLU A 25 19.73 -5.42 -0.48
N ARG A 26 20.85 -6.01 -0.90
CA ARG A 26 21.67 -5.44 -1.98
C ARG A 26 20.90 -5.32 -3.30
N GLY A 27 20.10 -6.35 -3.64
CA GLY A 27 19.27 -6.32 -4.85
C GLY A 27 18.19 -5.23 -4.79
N ILE A 28 17.55 -5.06 -3.64
CA ILE A 28 16.55 -4.01 -3.39
C ILE A 28 17.18 -2.61 -3.52
N GLU A 29 18.34 -2.38 -2.90
CA GLU A 29 19.03 -1.09 -2.98
C GLU A 29 19.54 -0.80 -4.42
N GLU A 30 19.94 -1.83 -5.16
CA GLU A 30 20.32 -1.65 -6.57
C GLU A 30 19.09 -1.32 -7.43
N LEU A 31 17.98 -2.05 -7.26
CA LEU A 31 16.74 -1.81 -7.99
C LEU A 31 16.15 -0.42 -7.73
N ARG A 32 16.31 0.09 -6.51
CA ARG A 32 15.86 1.43 -6.10
C ARG A 32 16.47 2.57 -6.92
N LYS A 33 17.64 2.36 -7.53
CA LYS A 33 18.31 3.37 -8.38
C LYS A 33 17.62 3.54 -9.73
N TYR A 34 16.85 2.54 -10.17
CA TYR A 34 16.26 2.48 -11.50
C TYR A 34 14.72 2.55 -11.48
N ALA A 35 14.10 2.26 -10.36
CA ALA A 35 12.65 2.35 -10.20
C ALA A 35 12.24 3.71 -9.63
N ASP A 36 11.19 4.31 -10.17
CA ASP A 36 10.57 5.52 -9.62
C ASP A 36 9.91 5.23 -8.27
N SER A 37 9.29 4.07 -8.17
CA SER A 37 8.60 3.60 -6.97
C SER A 37 8.89 2.12 -6.73
N LEU A 38 9.21 1.76 -5.49
CA LEU A 38 9.55 0.40 -5.10
C LEU A 38 8.69 -0.05 -3.92
N LEU A 39 7.82 -1.03 -4.17
CA LEU A 39 7.04 -1.72 -3.15
C LEU A 39 7.77 -2.99 -2.72
N VAL A 40 8.15 -3.05 -1.46
CA VAL A 40 8.81 -4.23 -0.85
C VAL A 40 7.84 -4.91 0.09
N ILE A 41 7.41 -6.11 -0.25
CA ILE A 41 6.53 -6.95 0.56
C ILE A 41 7.39 -7.80 1.50
N ASN A 42 7.21 -7.62 2.80
CA ASN A 42 7.98 -8.35 3.78
C ASN A 42 7.34 -9.73 4.05
N ASN A 43 8.02 -10.81 3.64
CA ASN A 43 7.55 -12.17 3.90
C ASN A 43 7.45 -12.51 5.39
N GLU A 44 8.21 -11.82 6.25
CA GLU A 44 8.08 -11.99 7.70
C GLU A 44 6.70 -11.54 8.20
N SER A 45 6.16 -10.43 7.68
CA SER A 45 4.78 -9.98 7.99
C SER A 45 3.74 -11.00 7.50
N ILE A 46 3.99 -11.63 6.35
CA ILE A 46 3.12 -12.72 5.85
C ILE A 46 3.18 -13.93 6.79
N ARG A 47 4.37 -14.28 7.28
CA ARG A 47 4.54 -15.35 8.26
C ARG A 47 3.79 -15.06 9.57
N GLU A 48 3.85 -13.84 10.07
CA GLU A 48 3.14 -13.44 11.27
C GLU A 48 1.61 -13.58 11.12
N MET A 49 1.08 -13.19 9.97
CA MET A 49 -0.37 -13.25 9.69
C MET A 49 -0.86 -14.65 9.35
N TYR A 50 -0.07 -15.44 8.62
CA TYR A 50 -0.47 -16.72 8.03
C TYR A 50 0.36 -17.91 8.49
N GLY A 51 1.20 -17.76 9.51
CA GLY A 51 2.11 -18.79 9.99
C GLY A 51 1.47 -20.08 10.49
N LYS A 52 0.15 -20.09 10.72
CA LYS A 52 -0.62 -21.31 11.04
C LYS A 52 -0.98 -22.15 9.81
N LEU A 53 -0.80 -21.62 8.61
CA LEU A 53 -1.03 -22.35 7.37
C LEU A 53 0.13 -23.30 7.06
N SER A 54 -0.14 -24.29 6.19
CA SER A 54 0.95 -25.10 5.64
C SER A 54 1.91 -24.23 4.81
N ILE A 55 3.19 -24.63 4.74
CA ILE A 55 4.24 -23.92 4.00
C ILE A 55 3.78 -23.55 2.58
N LYS A 56 3.23 -24.52 1.84
CA LYS A 56 2.71 -24.30 0.49
C LYS A 56 1.62 -23.22 0.44
N LYS A 57 0.70 -23.23 1.40
CA LYS A 57 -0.39 -22.26 1.47
C LYS A 57 0.12 -20.86 1.87
N ALA A 58 1.12 -20.78 2.76
CA ALA A 58 1.72 -19.52 3.17
C ALA A 58 2.45 -18.84 1.99
N PHE A 59 3.24 -19.60 1.21
CA PHE A 59 3.87 -19.06 0.00
C PHE A 59 2.83 -18.67 -1.06
N GLY A 60 1.76 -19.47 -1.26
CA GLY A 60 0.66 -19.08 -2.13
C GLY A 60 0.00 -17.74 -1.72
N LYS A 61 -0.06 -17.46 -0.40
CA LYS A 61 -0.53 -16.15 0.08
C LYS A 61 0.43 -15.00 -0.24
N ALA A 62 1.74 -15.26 -0.22
CA ALA A 62 2.72 -14.27 -0.67
C ALA A 62 2.53 -13.91 -2.16
N ASP A 63 2.31 -14.92 -3.00
CA ASP A 63 2.04 -14.73 -4.43
C ASP A 63 0.71 -13.98 -4.66
N ASP A 64 -0.35 -14.34 -3.93
CA ASP A 64 -1.65 -13.64 -3.96
C ASP A 64 -1.50 -12.15 -3.61
N ILE A 65 -0.70 -11.85 -2.59
CA ILE A 65 -0.45 -10.48 -2.12
C ILE A 65 0.35 -9.69 -3.17
N LEU A 66 1.37 -10.29 -3.78
CA LEU A 66 2.15 -9.65 -4.83
C LEU A 66 1.29 -9.37 -6.07
N ALA A 67 0.45 -10.30 -6.45
CA ALA A 67 -0.51 -10.13 -7.54
C ALA A 67 -1.53 -9.04 -7.24
N ALA A 68 -2.08 -9.02 -6.02
CA ALA A 68 -3.02 -8.00 -5.56
C ALA A 68 -2.40 -6.60 -5.57
N ALA A 69 -1.14 -6.46 -5.15
CA ALA A 69 -0.41 -5.19 -5.19
C ALA A 69 -0.25 -4.67 -6.63
N THR A 70 0.18 -5.53 -7.54
CA THR A 70 0.37 -5.17 -8.95
C THR A 70 -0.97 -4.80 -9.61
N LYS A 71 -2.00 -5.61 -9.36
CA LYS A 71 -3.36 -5.38 -9.85
C LYS A 71 -3.93 -4.07 -9.30
N GLY A 72 -3.79 -3.83 -7.99
CA GLY A 72 -4.31 -2.62 -7.35
C GLY A 72 -3.73 -1.33 -7.93
N ILE A 73 -2.43 -1.29 -8.24
CA ILE A 73 -1.81 -0.14 -8.91
C ILE A 73 -2.41 0.07 -10.31
N ALA A 74 -2.62 -1.02 -11.07
CA ALA A 74 -3.24 -0.93 -12.39
C ALA A 74 -4.72 -0.52 -12.30
N GLU A 75 -5.45 -1.00 -11.31
CA GLU A 75 -6.86 -0.69 -11.10
C GLU A 75 -7.11 0.77 -10.76
N ILE A 76 -6.20 1.45 -10.06
CA ILE A 76 -6.31 2.88 -9.75
C ILE A 76 -6.61 3.71 -11.00
N ILE A 77 -5.99 3.40 -12.13
CA ILE A 77 -6.18 4.12 -13.41
C ILE A 77 -7.20 3.49 -14.33
N THR A 78 -7.65 2.26 -14.06
CA THR A 78 -8.56 1.54 -14.97
C THR A 78 -9.99 1.43 -14.44
N VAL A 79 -10.20 1.56 -13.14
CA VAL A 79 -11.55 1.51 -12.54
C VAL A 79 -12.33 2.75 -12.90
N LYS A 80 -13.51 2.54 -13.51
CA LYS A 80 -14.39 3.63 -13.98
C LYS A 80 -15.37 4.10 -12.91
N GLU A 81 -15.68 3.25 -11.95
CA GLU A 81 -16.67 3.46 -10.88
C GLU A 81 -16.03 3.93 -9.55
N ALA A 82 -14.93 4.69 -9.61
CA ALA A 82 -14.35 5.30 -8.42
C ALA A 82 -15.11 6.58 -8.01
N PHE A 83 -15.22 6.83 -6.72
CA PHE A 83 -15.85 8.05 -6.17
C PHE A 83 -15.16 9.32 -6.65
N ILE A 84 -13.83 9.31 -6.66
CA ILE A 84 -13.02 10.34 -7.32
C ILE A 84 -12.12 9.60 -8.31
N ARG A 85 -12.18 10.01 -9.58
CA ARG A 85 -11.33 9.41 -10.61
C ARG A 85 -9.91 9.90 -10.46
N VAL A 86 -9.00 8.96 -10.33
CA VAL A 86 -7.56 9.20 -10.40
C VAL A 86 -7.11 8.99 -11.84
N ASP A 87 -6.47 9.97 -12.42
CA ASP A 87 -5.87 9.81 -13.75
C ASP A 87 -4.40 9.36 -13.65
N PHE A 88 -3.81 9.08 -14.81
CA PHE A 88 -2.41 8.67 -14.87
C PHE A 88 -1.45 9.78 -14.38
N ALA A 89 -1.82 11.05 -14.53
CA ALA A 89 -0.99 12.16 -14.10
C ALA A 89 -0.92 12.23 -12.56
N ASP A 90 -2.02 11.94 -11.88
CA ASP A 90 -2.07 11.88 -10.41
C ASP A 90 -1.22 10.72 -9.89
N LEU A 91 -1.37 9.53 -10.51
CA LEU A 91 -0.53 8.37 -10.18
C LEU A 91 0.96 8.67 -10.40
N GLU A 92 1.29 9.27 -11.54
CA GLU A 92 2.67 9.67 -11.85
C GLU A 92 3.21 10.67 -10.84
N ARG A 93 2.42 11.67 -10.44
CA ARG A 93 2.79 12.69 -9.46
C ARG A 93 3.13 12.10 -8.10
N VAL A 94 2.38 11.08 -7.67
CA VAL A 94 2.61 10.40 -6.38
C VAL A 94 3.80 9.45 -6.47
N MET A 95 3.89 8.67 -7.54
CA MET A 95 4.85 7.56 -7.63
C MET A 95 6.21 7.94 -8.23
N ARG A 96 6.29 8.98 -9.08
CA ARG A 96 7.56 9.35 -9.71
C ARG A 96 8.57 9.85 -8.69
N GLY A 97 9.72 9.15 -8.62
CA GLY A 97 10.78 9.46 -7.68
C GLY A 97 10.40 9.29 -6.21
N SER A 98 9.33 8.56 -5.90
CA SER A 98 8.88 8.34 -4.52
C SER A 98 9.82 7.42 -3.73
N GLY A 99 10.62 6.63 -4.43
CA GLY A 99 11.52 5.65 -3.82
C GLY A 99 10.74 4.49 -3.22
N ARG A 100 10.59 4.45 -1.89
CA ARG A 100 9.85 3.37 -1.23
C ARG A 100 8.36 3.71 -1.17
N ALA A 101 7.53 2.79 -1.66
CA ALA A 101 6.08 2.85 -1.59
C ALA A 101 5.52 1.80 -0.63
N HIS A 102 4.35 2.09 -0.11
CA HIS A 102 3.53 1.18 0.68
C HIS A 102 2.12 1.16 0.12
N MET A 103 1.44 0.04 0.25
CA MET A 103 0.09 -0.14 -0.27
C MET A 103 -0.80 -0.83 0.75
N GLY A 104 -2.00 -0.34 0.94
CA GLY A 104 -3.05 -1.01 1.70
C GLY A 104 -4.25 -1.26 0.80
N VAL A 105 -4.82 -2.46 0.87
CA VAL A 105 -6.05 -2.82 0.14
C VAL A 105 -6.97 -3.54 1.10
N ALA A 106 -8.21 -3.11 1.15
CA ALA A 106 -9.23 -3.80 1.94
C ALA A 106 -10.63 -3.56 1.39
N SER A 107 -11.56 -4.41 1.77
CA SER A 107 -12.98 -4.25 1.55
C SER A 107 -13.75 -4.52 2.83
N ALA A 108 -14.91 -3.91 2.95
CA ALA A 108 -15.86 -4.13 4.03
C ALA A 108 -17.29 -3.92 3.53
N ASP A 109 -18.23 -4.53 4.25
CA ASP A 109 -19.65 -4.43 4.01
C ASP A 109 -20.37 -4.07 5.33
N GLY A 110 -21.61 -3.60 5.25
CA GLY A 110 -22.43 -3.24 6.41
C GLY A 110 -22.43 -1.74 6.72
N GLU A 111 -22.99 -1.37 7.89
CA GLU A 111 -23.21 0.02 8.27
C GLU A 111 -21.91 0.82 8.45
N ASP A 112 -20.88 0.21 9.07
CA ASP A 112 -19.58 0.86 9.32
C ASP A 112 -18.53 0.52 8.24
N ARG A 113 -18.93 0.16 7.02
CA ARG A 113 -18.05 -0.35 5.97
C ARG A 113 -16.92 0.59 5.62
N ALA A 114 -17.16 1.90 5.56
CA ALA A 114 -16.18 2.92 5.23
C ALA A 114 -15.00 2.89 6.23
N ARG A 115 -15.30 3.03 7.50
CA ARG A 115 -14.32 3.01 8.59
C ARG A 115 -13.61 1.67 8.71
N GLU A 116 -14.35 0.57 8.59
CA GLU A 116 -13.77 -0.76 8.67
C GLU A 116 -12.85 -1.08 7.49
N ALA A 117 -13.20 -0.65 6.27
CA ALA A 117 -12.33 -0.77 5.10
C ALA A 117 -11.05 0.05 5.30
N ALA A 118 -11.15 1.32 5.73
CA ALA A 118 -10.00 2.15 6.05
C ALA A 118 -9.10 1.49 7.10
N ARG A 119 -9.67 1.03 8.21
CA ARG A 119 -8.94 0.33 9.28
C ARG A 119 -8.23 -0.93 8.79
N ARG A 120 -8.91 -1.75 7.98
CA ARG A 120 -8.33 -2.99 7.43
C ARG A 120 -7.24 -2.71 6.42
N SER A 121 -7.37 -1.66 5.60
CA SER A 121 -6.33 -1.29 4.63
C SER A 121 -5.02 -0.93 5.33
N LEU A 122 -5.09 -0.23 6.46
CA LEU A 122 -3.94 0.09 7.31
C LEU A 122 -3.33 -1.14 8.02
N CYS A 123 -4.07 -2.24 8.08
CA CYS A 123 -3.62 -3.52 8.62
C CYS A 123 -3.13 -4.48 7.53
N SER A 124 -3.11 -4.06 6.27
CA SER A 124 -2.68 -4.88 5.15
C SER A 124 -1.22 -5.33 5.31
N PRO A 125 -0.87 -6.59 4.94
CA PRO A 125 0.51 -7.05 4.94
C PRO A 125 1.39 -6.32 3.91
N LEU A 126 0.77 -5.62 2.95
CA LEU A 126 1.43 -4.75 1.98
C LEU A 126 1.88 -3.43 2.60
N LEU A 127 1.36 -3.10 3.78
CA LEU A 127 1.63 -1.85 4.46
C LEU A 127 2.49 -2.12 5.69
N ASN A 128 3.64 -1.49 5.76
CA ASN A 128 4.40 -1.47 7.00
C ASN A 128 3.83 -0.36 7.90
N ARG A 129 3.12 -0.74 8.94
CA ARG A 129 2.42 0.18 9.86
C ARG A 129 3.32 1.30 10.42
N SER A 130 4.59 1.01 10.64
CA SER A 130 5.54 1.99 11.19
C SER A 130 5.96 3.07 10.18
N LEU A 131 5.57 2.94 8.91
CA LEU A 131 6.02 3.82 7.84
C LEU A 131 4.91 4.68 7.24
N ILE A 132 3.64 4.47 7.61
CA ILE A 132 2.56 5.33 7.13
C ILE A 132 2.55 6.68 7.85
N SER A 133 2.88 6.67 9.14
CA SER A 133 3.15 7.91 9.87
C SER A 133 4.38 8.58 9.27
N GLY A 134 4.19 9.78 8.74
CA GLY A 134 5.22 10.51 7.99
C GLY A 134 5.21 10.24 6.48
N ALA A 135 4.19 9.57 5.95
CA ALA A 135 3.95 9.55 4.52
C ALA A 135 3.77 10.98 4.00
N LYS A 136 4.50 11.34 2.94
CA LYS A 136 4.43 12.68 2.35
C LYS A 136 3.28 12.80 1.36
N LYS A 137 2.99 11.71 0.64
CA LYS A 137 1.94 11.64 -0.37
C LYS A 137 1.18 10.33 -0.22
N ILE A 138 -0.12 10.41 -0.33
CA ILE A 138 -1.02 9.27 -0.30
C ILE A 138 -1.91 9.34 -1.53
N LEU A 139 -2.09 8.23 -2.21
CA LEU A 139 -3.08 8.07 -3.25
C LEU A 139 -4.17 7.17 -2.71
N LEU A 140 -5.36 7.72 -2.54
CA LEU A 140 -6.52 7.02 -2.01
C LEU A 140 -7.51 6.73 -3.13
N ASN A 141 -7.88 5.46 -3.28
CA ASN A 141 -8.96 5.05 -4.18
C ASN A 141 -10.07 4.40 -3.37
N VAL A 142 -11.26 4.97 -3.42
CA VAL A 142 -12.47 4.45 -2.77
C VAL A 142 -13.44 4.04 -3.85
N ALA A 143 -13.80 2.76 -3.88
CA ALA A 143 -14.69 2.20 -4.87
C ALA A 143 -15.75 1.32 -4.21
N ALA A 144 -16.95 1.24 -4.82
CA ALA A 144 -18.00 0.30 -4.45
C ALA A 144 -18.52 -0.42 -5.71
N SER A 145 -19.46 -1.33 -5.51
CA SER A 145 -20.11 -2.07 -6.61
C SER A 145 -20.84 -1.14 -7.59
N SER A 146 -21.37 -0.03 -7.08
CA SER A 146 -21.90 1.09 -7.84
C SER A 146 -21.45 2.39 -7.21
N ILE A 147 -21.22 3.42 -8.01
CA ILE A 147 -20.82 4.75 -7.52
C ILE A 147 -21.92 5.40 -6.67
N ASP A 148 -23.18 5.07 -6.96
CA ASP A 148 -24.34 5.55 -6.20
C ASP A 148 -24.47 4.91 -4.81
N ASP A 149 -23.68 3.86 -4.55
CA ASP A 149 -23.67 3.15 -3.27
C ASP A 149 -22.73 3.79 -2.23
N ILE A 150 -21.92 4.79 -2.61
CA ILE A 150 -21.02 5.50 -1.70
C ILE A 150 -21.60 6.88 -1.39
N SER A 151 -21.91 7.14 -0.13
CA SER A 151 -22.29 8.47 0.33
C SER A 151 -21.06 9.40 0.42
N TYR A 152 -21.30 10.70 0.33
CA TYR A 152 -20.26 11.70 0.55
C TYR A 152 -19.63 11.58 1.95
N GLU A 153 -20.47 11.28 2.96
CA GLU A 153 -20.01 11.11 4.35
C GLU A 153 -19.08 9.91 4.49
N GLU A 154 -19.38 8.78 3.85
CA GLU A 154 -18.51 7.60 3.83
C GLU A 154 -17.15 7.91 3.17
N GLY A 155 -17.15 8.64 2.06
CA GLY A 155 -15.92 9.06 1.39
C GLY A 155 -15.06 9.93 2.30
N MET A 156 -15.67 10.90 2.97
CA MET A 156 -14.99 11.79 3.92
C MET A 156 -14.50 11.05 5.18
N GLU A 157 -15.25 10.07 5.65
CA GLU A 157 -14.84 9.25 6.80
C GLU A 157 -13.56 8.46 6.49
N VAL A 158 -13.49 7.82 5.32
CA VAL A 158 -12.28 7.11 4.88
C VAL A 158 -11.10 8.06 4.81
N LEU A 159 -11.28 9.22 4.16
CA LEU A 159 -10.23 10.22 3.97
C LEU A 159 -9.69 10.71 5.32
N ASN A 160 -10.58 11.16 6.21
CA ASN A 160 -10.20 11.65 7.53
C ASN A 160 -9.49 10.57 8.35
N TYR A 161 -9.98 9.32 8.32
CA TYR A 161 -9.37 8.22 9.04
C TYR A 161 -7.93 7.94 8.57
N ILE A 162 -7.70 7.95 7.26
CA ILE A 162 -6.36 7.73 6.69
C ILE A 162 -5.46 8.93 7.01
N GLN A 163 -5.97 10.16 6.91
CA GLN A 163 -5.23 11.38 7.21
C GLN A 163 -4.75 11.42 8.66
N ASP A 164 -5.65 11.15 9.61
CA ASP A 164 -5.32 11.11 11.05
C ASP A 164 -4.21 10.09 11.35
N TYR A 165 -4.23 8.97 10.64
CA TYR A 165 -3.24 7.91 10.83
C TYR A 165 -1.89 8.24 10.18
N ALA A 166 -1.89 9.00 9.09
CA ALA A 166 -0.68 9.41 8.38
C ALA A 166 0.00 10.64 9.00
N SER A 167 -0.75 11.44 9.76
CA SER A 167 -0.23 12.62 10.45
C SER A 167 0.84 12.25 11.48
N TYR A 168 1.86 13.09 11.59
CA TYR A 168 2.87 12.95 12.64
C TYR A 168 3.32 14.31 13.15
N LYS A 169 3.82 14.35 14.38
CA LYS A 169 4.45 15.53 14.96
C LYS A 169 5.97 15.35 14.93
N ASP A 170 6.67 16.36 14.43
CA ASP A 170 8.12 16.38 14.43
C ASP A 170 8.69 16.64 15.84
N GLU A 171 10.01 16.63 15.98
CA GLU A 171 10.72 16.87 17.24
C GLU A 171 10.43 18.26 17.84
N ASN A 172 9.96 19.21 17.04
CA ASN A 172 9.57 20.56 17.45
C ASN A 172 8.06 20.66 17.78
N GLY A 173 7.31 19.58 17.68
CA GLY A 173 5.87 19.51 17.92
C GLY A 173 5.02 20.07 16.77
N VAL A 174 5.61 20.33 15.61
CA VAL A 174 4.89 20.76 14.41
C VAL A 174 4.19 19.56 13.78
N GLU A 175 2.90 19.70 13.54
CA GLU A 175 2.09 18.66 12.91
C GLU A 175 2.26 18.70 11.39
N HIS A 176 2.56 17.54 10.81
CA HIS A 176 2.71 17.34 9.38
C HIS A 176 1.63 16.40 8.89
N ASN A 177 0.92 16.83 7.85
CA ASN A 177 -0.13 16.06 7.19
C ASN A 177 0.37 15.54 5.84
N ALA A 178 -0.11 14.37 5.44
CA ALA A 178 0.13 13.86 4.10
C ALA A 178 -0.70 14.66 3.06
N ASP A 179 -0.18 14.77 1.86
CA ASP A 179 -0.92 15.23 0.67
C ASP A 179 -1.71 14.02 0.12
N ILE A 180 -3.04 14.05 0.21
CA ILE A 180 -3.96 12.96 -0.18
C ILE A 180 -4.74 13.35 -1.43
#